data_a94c11116f9aa875195070096b272501
#
_entry.id   a94c11116f9aa875195070096b272501
#
_cell.length_a   1.000
_cell.length_b   1.000
_cell.length_c   1.000
_cell.angle_alpha   90.00
_cell.angle_beta   90.00
_cell.angle_gamma   90.00
#
_symmetry.space_group_name_H-M   'P 1'
#
loop_
_entity.id
_entity.type
_entity.pdbx_description
1 polymer ?
#
loop_
_entity_poly.entity_id
_entity_poly.type
_entity_poly.pdbx_seq_one_letter_code
_entity_poly.pdbx_strand_id
1 'polypeptide(L)'
;RSYITERTLLKLPGAMRLKYEEFLQEETLLVMDGSVLDMMQVYDDLDSHIIDCDYEVRAVGFDPYNAKEFMARWEQENAAFGLVKVIQGARTESVPLGEIKKIAEDRILIFDERLMTFAMGNAITLEDTNGNRKLLKKRSEDKIDNVASTMDAWVAYKLNRDQFE
;
A
#
# COMPACT_ATOMS: atom_id res chain seq x y z
N ARG A 1 3.95 -6.54 0.29
CA ARG A 1 5.28 -6.29 -0.27
C ARG A 1 5.47 -4.84 -0.66
N SER A 2 6.70 -4.37 -0.64
CA SER A 2 7.08 -2.99 -1.01
C SER A 2 8.28 -3.01 -1.95
N TYR A 3 8.37 -2.02 -2.82
CA TYR A 3 9.40 -1.99 -3.86
C TYR A 3 10.10 -0.63 -3.91
N ILE A 4 11.39 -0.65 -4.20
CA ILE A 4 12.22 0.53 -4.44
C ILE A 4 13.15 0.29 -5.61
N THR A 5 13.42 1.32 -6.42
CA THR A 5 14.45 1.19 -7.45
C THR A 5 15.84 1.34 -6.87
N GLU A 6 16.82 0.65 -7.44
CA GLU A 6 18.24 0.78 -7.07
C GLU A 6 18.68 2.26 -7.08
N ARG A 7 18.32 2.99 -8.13
CA ARG A 7 18.64 4.42 -8.24
C ARG A 7 18.09 5.26 -7.11
N THR A 8 16.85 4.96 -6.64
CA THR A 8 16.24 5.67 -5.53
C THR A 8 16.95 5.34 -4.22
N LEU A 9 17.24 4.06 -3.99
CA LEU A 9 17.97 3.58 -2.81
C LEU A 9 19.36 4.26 -2.69
N LEU A 10 20.10 4.33 -3.80
CA LEU A 10 21.43 4.95 -3.83
C LEU A 10 21.41 6.47 -3.54
N LYS A 11 20.29 7.15 -3.79
CA LYS A 11 20.11 8.58 -3.53
C LYS A 11 19.69 8.90 -2.11
N LEU A 12 19.30 7.92 -1.30
CA LEU A 12 18.89 8.16 0.06
C LEU A 12 20.04 8.71 0.90
N PRO A 13 19.77 9.67 1.83
CA PRO A 13 20.73 10.09 2.84
C PRO A 13 21.23 8.89 3.66
N GLY A 14 22.48 8.91 4.12
CA GLY A 14 23.15 7.77 4.74
C GLY A 14 22.34 7.12 5.87
N ALA A 15 21.80 7.91 6.81
CA ALA A 15 20.99 7.38 7.91
C ALA A 15 19.68 6.71 7.43
N MET A 16 19.05 7.26 6.39
CA MET A 16 17.86 6.69 5.78
C MET A 16 18.19 5.42 5.00
N ARG A 17 19.31 5.43 4.30
CA ARG A 17 19.80 4.27 3.55
C ARG A 17 20.05 3.07 4.44
N LEU A 18 20.72 3.24 5.57
CA LEU A 18 20.92 2.18 6.57
C LEU A 18 19.59 1.56 7.02
N LYS A 19 18.59 2.40 7.27
CA LYS A 19 17.27 1.92 7.66
C LYS A 19 16.57 1.13 6.54
N TYR A 20 16.72 1.54 5.29
CA TYR A 20 16.18 0.80 4.15
C TYR A 20 16.94 -0.51 3.91
N GLU A 21 18.24 -0.55 4.18
CA GLU A 21 19.04 -1.80 4.15
C GLU A 21 18.54 -2.82 5.17
N GLU A 22 18.06 -2.39 6.35
CA GLU A 22 17.38 -3.29 7.31
C GLU A 22 16.10 -3.88 6.73
N PHE A 23 15.26 -3.07 6.06
CA PHE A 23 14.02 -3.55 5.42
C PHE A 23 14.28 -4.52 4.27
N LEU A 24 15.38 -4.34 3.56
CA LEU A 24 15.83 -5.29 2.53
C LEU A 24 16.27 -6.62 3.14
N GLN A 25 17.00 -6.59 4.26
CA GLN A 25 17.41 -7.80 4.97
C GLN A 25 16.22 -8.57 5.55
N GLU A 26 15.16 -7.87 5.93
CA GLU A 26 13.90 -8.45 6.41
C GLU A 26 12.97 -8.91 5.27
N GLU A 27 13.37 -8.72 4.01
CA GLU A 27 12.58 -9.03 2.80
C GLU A 27 11.19 -8.35 2.77
N THR A 28 11.01 -7.29 3.56
CA THR A 28 9.78 -6.46 3.57
C THR A 28 9.80 -5.40 2.48
N LEU A 29 11.01 -5.07 1.99
CA LEU A 29 11.27 -4.19 0.85
C LEU A 29 12.10 -4.93 -0.19
N LEU A 30 11.75 -4.80 -1.46
CA LEU A 30 12.47 -5.41 -2.59
C LEU A 30 13.07 -4.33 -3.48
N VAL A 31 14.31 -4.56 -3.95
CA VAL A 31 14.97 -3.67 -4.90
C VAL A 31 14.69 -4.15 -6.31
N MET A 32 14.33 -3.22 -7.18
CA MET A 32 14.25 -3.42 -8.62
C MET A 32 15.35 -2.63 -9.33
N ASP A 33 15.91 -3.21 -10.35
CA ASP A 33 16.93 -2.58 -11.17
C ASP A 33 16.42 -1.31 -11.87
N GLY A 34 17.33 -0.38 -12.13
CA GLY A 34 17.03 0.80 -12.92
C GLY A 34 16.53 2.00 -12.11
N SER A 35 15.80 2.87 -12.79
CA SER A 35 15.39 4.18 -12.26
C SER A 35 13.88 4.36 -12.10
N VAL A 36 13.09 3.47 -12.68
CA VAL A 36 11.61 3.48 -12.64
C VAL A 36 11.16 2.07 -12.27
N LEU A 37 10.13 1.95 -11.44
CA LEU A 37 9.54 0.65 -11.12
C LEU A 37 8.90 0.05 -12.38
N ASP A 38 9.30 -1.15 -12.71
CA ASP A 38 8.64 -1.96 -13.74
C ASP A 38 7.39 -2.60 -13.14
N MET A 39 6.22 -2.10 -13.55
CA MET A 39 4.94 -2.57 -13.01
C MET A 39 4.62 -4.00 -13.44
N MET A 40 5.23 -4.50 -14.53
CA MET A 40 5.06 -5.90 -14.92
C MET A 40 5.87 -6.82 -14.03
N GLN A 41 7.08 -6.41 -13.67
CA GLN A 41 7.88 -7.15 -12.70
C GLN A 41 7.25 -7.13 -11.29
N VAL A 42 6.64 -6.00 -10.89
CA VAL A 42 5.85 -5.92 -9.65
C VAL A 42 4.68 -6.91 -9.68
N TYR A 43 4.01 -7.00 -10.84
CA TYR A 43 2.91 -7.95 -11.03
C TYR A 43 3.38 -9.40 -10.89
N ASP A 44 4.44 -9.78 -11.59
CA ASP A 44 4.98 -11.15 -11.55
C ASP A 44 5.39 -11.58 -10.13
N ASP A 45 6.02 -10.69 -9.38
CA ASP A 45 6.41 -10.97 -7.99
C ASP A 45 5.19 -11.10 -7.07
N LEU A 46 4.18 -10.24 -7.23
CA LEU A 46 2.96 -10.32 -6.44
C LEU A 46 2.17 -11.58 -6.76
N ASP A 47 2.01 -11.91 -8.03
CA ASP A 47 1.29 -13.11 -8.48
C ASP A 47 1.96 -14.38 -7.95
N SER A 48 3.28 -14.47 -8.08
CA SER A 48 4.06 -15.58 -7.50
C SER A 48 3.85 -15.69 -5.99
N HIS A 49 3.87 -14.54 -5.28
CA HIS A 49 3.64 -14.54 -3.83
C HIS A 49 2.24 -15.00 -3.45
N ILE A 50 1.22 -14.61 -4.20
CA ILE A 50 -0.16 -15.05 -3.99
C ILE A 50 -0.25 -16.57 -4.14
N ILE A 51 0.37 -17.12 -5.20
CA ILE A 51 0.40 -18.57 -5.47
C ILE A 51 1.17 -19.30 -4.37
N ASP A 52 2.38 -18.85 -4.01
CA ASP A 52 3.22 -19.50 -3.02
C ASP A 52 2.59 -19.55 -1.62
N CYS A 53 1.79 -18.52 -1.29
CA CYS A 53 1.07 -18.45 -0.02
C CYS A 53 -0.33 -19.08 -0.06
N ASP A 54 -0.76 -19.60 -1.20
CA ASP A 54 -2.12 -20.14 -1.42
C ASP A 54 -3.22 -19.14 -1.02
N TYR A 55 -3.02 -17.86 -1.37
CA TYR A 55 -4.00 -16.82 -1.07
C TYR A 55 -5.12 -16.80 -2.09
N GLU A 56 -6.36 -16.76 -1.61
CA GLU A 56 -7.53 -16.50 -2.44
C GLU A 56 -7.86 -15.00 -2.40
N VAL A 57 -7.56 -14.30 -3.50
CA VAL A 57 -7.84 -12.86 -3.61
C VAL A 57 -9.30 -12.62 -3.89
N ARG A 58 -10.00 -11.99 -2.96
CA ARG A 58 -11.44 -11.70 -3.05
C ARG A 58 -11.74 -10.29 -3.53
N ALA A 59 -10.85 -9.34 -3.26
CA ALA A 59 -11.00 -7.95 -3.66
C ALA A 59 -9.64 -7.27 -3.79
N VAL A 60 -9.54 -6.27 -4.67
CA VAL A 60 -8.34 -5.46 -4.89
C VAL A 60 -8.70 -3.99 -4.86
N GLY A 61 -8.18 -3.27 -3.86
CA GLY A 61 -8.25 -1.82 -3.78
C GLY A 61 -6.99 -1.19 -4.37
N PHE A 62 -7.14 -0.18 -5.19
CA PHE A 62 -5.99 0.46 -5.84
C PHE A 62 -6.21 1.94 -6.15
N ASP A 63 -5.11 2.72 -6.05
CA ASP A 63 -5.05 4.08 -6.57
C ASP A 63 -4.91 4.02 -8.11
N PRO A 64 -5.86 4.59 -8.87
CA PRO A 64 -5.83 4.51 -10.34
C PRO A 64 -4.70 5.32 -10.99
N TYR A 65 -3.99 6.17 -10.26
CA TYR A 65 -3.05 7.12 -10.84
C TYR A 65 -1.88 6.45 -11.57
N ASN A 66 -1.25 5.44 -10.96
CA ASN A 66 -0.09 4.74 -11.54
C ASN A 66 -0.32 3.24 -11.77
N ALA A 67 -1.53 2.75 -11.57
CA ALA A 67 -1.83 1.31 -11.61
C ALA A 67 -2.32 0.79 -12.98
N LYS A 68 -2.34 1.64 -14.02
CA LYS A 68 -3.00 1.30 -15.29
C LYS A 68 -2.48 0.02 -15.94
N GLU A 69 -1.17 -0.13 -16.07
CA GLU A 69 -0.57 -1.32 -16.72
C GLU A 69 -0.73 -2.56 -15.86
N PHE A 70 -0.47 -2.44 -14.56
CA PHE A 70 -0.67 -3.50 -13.58
C PHE A 70 -2.12 -4.00 -13.60
N MET A 71 -3.09 -3.08 -13.54
CA MET A 71 -4.50 -3.44 -13.50
C MET A 71 -5.03 -4.01 -14.80
N ALA A 72 -4.52 -3.56 -15.94
CA ALA A 72 -4.87 -4.14 -17.24
C ALA A 72 -4.46 -5.62 -17.32
N ARG A 73 -3.28 -5.96 -16.82
CA ARG A 73 -2.82 -7.35 -16.75
C ARG A 73 -3.62 -8.15 -15.72
N TRP A 74 -3.87 -7.58 -14.55
CA TRP A 74 -4.69 -8.22 -13.53
C TRP A 74 -6.07 -8.61 -14.07
N GLU A 75 -6.77 -7.69 -14.75
CA GLU A 75 -8.09 -7.95 -15.36
C GLU A 75 -8.03 -9.03 -16.42
N GLN A 76 -6.95 -9.08 -17.18
CA GLN A 76 -6.75 -10.09 -18.21
C GLN A 76 -6.55 -11.49 -17.64
N GLU A 77 -5.81 -11.63 -16.56
CA GLU A 77 -5.40 -12.91 -15.98
C GLU A 77 -6.35 -13.39 -14.85
N ASN A 78 -6.95 -12.47 -14.10
CA ASN A 78 -7.76 -12.74 -12.90
C ASN A 78 -9.23 -12.31 -13.00
N ALA A 79 -9.67 -11.80 -14.15
CA ALA A 79 -10.96 -11.13 -14.33
C ALA A 79 -11.12 -9.82 -13.52
N ALA A 80 -12.17 -9.06 -13.81
CA ALA A 80 -12.42 -7.76 -13.18
C ALA A 80 -13.17 -7.83 -11.84
N PHE A 81 -13.24 -9.03 -11.25
CA PHE A 81 -14.00 -9.25 -10.02
C PHE A 81 -13.33 -8.59 -8.80
N GLY A 82 -14.13 -7.93 -7.97
CA GLY A 82 -13.65 -7.34 -6.72
C GLY A 82 -12.72 -6.12 -6.87
N LEU A 83 -12.60 -5.54 -8.09
CA LEU A 83 -11.74 -4.39 -8.34
C LEU A 83 -12.39 -3.09 -7.87
N VAL A 84 -11.70 -2.36 -7.01
CA VAL A 84 -12.16 -1.11 -6.42
C VAL A 84 -11.15 0.01 -6.63
N LYS A 85 -11.54 1.02 -7.40
CA LYS A 85 -10.76 2.25 -7.57
C LYS A 85 -10.94 3.13 -6.33
N VAL A 86 -9.85 3.40 -5.62
CA VAL A 86 -9.83 4.28 -4.45
C VAL A 86 -9.18 5.60 -4.86
N ILE A 87 -10.02 6.61 -5.08
CA ILE A 87 -9.53 7.96 -5.43
C ILE A 87 -9.09 8.66 -4.15
N GLN A 88 -7.83 9.06 -4.10
CA GLN A 88 -7.28 9.78 -2.94
C GLN A 88 -7.98 11.13 -2.73
N GLY A 89 -8.43 11.38 -1.52
CA GLY A 89 -9.07 12.63 -1.14
C GLY A 89 -9.84 12.56 0.17
N ALA A 90 -10.04 13.69 0.84
CA ALA A 90 -10.66 13.75 2.17
C ALA A 90 -12.04 13.07 2.23
N ARG A 91 -12.83 13.16 1.17
CA ARG A 91 -14.16 12.52 1.12
C ARG A 91 -14.09 10.99 1.09
N THR A 92 -13.10 10.44 0.40
CA THR A 92 -12.94 8.98 0.23
C THR A 92 -12.20 8.38 1.42
N GLU A 93 -11.20 9.09 1.94
CA GLU A 93 -10.27 8.57 2.95
C GLU A 93 -10.79 8.73 4.38
N SER A 94 -11.67 9.71 4.65
CA SER A 94 -12.05 10.10 6.01
C SER A 94 -12.64 8.94 6.84
N VAL A 95 -13.59 8.21 6.27
CA VAL A 95 -14.23 7.07 6.96
C VAL A 95 -13.25 5.89 7.09
N PRO A 96 -12.58 5.42 6.01
CA PRO A 96 -11.59 4.35 6.10
C PRO A 96 -10.47 4.61 7.11
N LEU A 97 -9.93 5.83 7.15
CA LEU A 97 -8.88 6.20 8.11
C LEU A 97 -9.37 6.09 9.56
N GLY A 98 -10.58 6.53 9.84
CA GLY A 98 -11.19 6.40 11.18
C GLY A 98 -11.43 4.95 11.57
N GLU A 99 -11.89 4.11 10.64
CA GLU A 99 -12.12 2.70 10.86
C GLU A 99 -10.80 1.93 11.08
N ILE A 100 -9.78 2.16 10.25
CA ILE A 100 -8.45 1.54 10.40
C ILE A 100 -7.83 1.91 11.74
N LYS A 101 -7.92 3.19 12.13
CA LYS A 101 -7.43 3.63 13.43
C LYS A 101 -8.12 2.84 14.56
N LYS A 102 -9.44 2.72 14.51
CA LYS A 102 -10.22 2.00 15.53
C LYS A 102 -9.83 0.52 15.61
N ILE A 103 -9.77 -0.19 14.49
CA ILE A 103 -9.41 -1.62 14.49
C ILE A 103 -7.95 -1.87 14.88
N ALA A 104 -7.07 -0.89 14.67
CA ALA A 104 -5.69 -0.94 15.17
C ALA A 104 -5.64 -0.70 16.70
N GLU A 105 -6.40 0.26 17.23
CA GLU A 105 -6.52 0.52 18.67
C GLU A 105 -7.15 -0.69 19.40
N ASP A 106 -8.15 -1.33 18.79
CA ASP A 106 -8.82 -2.54 19.29
C ASP A 106 -7.93 -3.80 19.13
N ARG A 107 -6.73 -3.69 18.58
CA ARG A 107 -5.79 -4.79 18.29
C ARG A 107 -6.36 -5.90 17.39
N ILE A 108 -7.31 -5.56 16.54
CA ILE A 108 -7.84 -6.44 15.50
C ILE A 108 -6.90 -6.43 14.29
N LEU A 109 -6.38 -5.24 13.94
CA LEU A 109 -5.37 -5.06 12.93
C LEU A 109 -4.00 -4.89 13.60
N ILE A 110 -3.11 -5.84 13.36
CA ILE A 110 -1.77 -5.87 13.95
C ILE A 110 -0.73 -5.77 12.83
N PHE A 111 0.18 -4.84 12.97
CA PHE A 111 1.34 -4.70 12.10
C PHE A 111 2.60 -5.03 12.89
N ASP A 112 3.27 -6.10 12.52
CA ASP A 112 4.51 -6.56 13.16
C ASP A 112 5.78 -6.22 12.36
N GLU A 113 5.61 -5.57 11.22
CA GLU A 113 6.70 -5.22 10.33
C GLU A 113 7.27 -3.84 10.64
N ARG A 114 8.60 -3.73 10.68
CA ARG A 114 9.31 -2.46 10.89
C ARG A 114 9.03 -1.46 9.78
N LEU A 115 8.95 -1.91 8.53
CA LEU A 115 8.63 -1.05 7.39
C LEU A 115 7.24 -0.41 7.53
N MET A 116 6.23 -1.17 7.96
CA MET A 116 4.90 -0.63 8.23
C MET A 116 4.93 0.37 9.39
N THR A 117 5.62 0.05 10.50
CA THR A 117 5.79 0.96 11.63
C THR A 117 6.47 2.26 11.21
N PHE A 118 7.48 2.17 10.34
CA PHE A 118 8.14 3.35 9.76
C PHE A 118 7.19 4.19 8.91
N ALA A 119 6.41 3.55 8.01
CA ALA A 119 5.43 4.26 7.18
C ALA A 119 4.33 4.92 8.00
N MET A 120 3.83 4.26 9.04
CA MET A 120 2.86 4.83 9.99
C MET A 120 3.42 6.06 10.73
N GLY A 121 4.71 6.02 11.14
CA GLY A 121 5.39 7.16 11.76
C GLY A 121 5.55 8.37 10.84
N ASN A 122 5.52 8.18 9.53
CA ASN A 122 5.60 9.22 8.50
C ASN A 122 4.23 9.77 8.08
N ALA A 123 3.15 9.10 8.45
CA ALA A 123 1.80 9.47 8.09
C ALA A 123 1.20 10.48 9.08
N ILE A 124 0.49 11.45 8.55
CA ILE A 124 -0.36 12.37 9.32
C ILE A 124 -1.72 12.46 8.65
N THR A 125 -2.71 12.93 9.37
CA THR A 125 -4.01 13.27 8.81
C THR A 125 -4.22 14.78 8.84
N LEU A 126 -4.72 15.32 7.75
CA LEU A 126 -5.21 16.70 7.68
C LEU A 126 -6.73 16.67 7.67
N GLU A 127 -7.34 17.46 8.55
CA GLU A 127 -8.79 17.64 8.60
C GLU A 127 -9.18 18.90 7.83
N ASP A 128 -10.17 18.80 6.94
CA ASP A 128 -10.72 19.93 6.20
C ASP A 128 -11.76 20.69 7.08
N THR A 129 -12.28 21.80 6.54
CA THR A 129 -13.28 22.63 7.23
C THR A 129 -14.62 21.91 7.50
N ASN A 130 -14.86 20.78 6.85
CA ASN A 130 -16.06 19.95 7.03
C ASN A 130 -15.82 18.75 7.97
N GLY A 131 -14.62 18.67 8.58
CA GLY A 131 -14.24 17.56 9.45
C GLY A 131 -13.81 16.29 8.73
N ASN A 132 -13.67 16.32 7.39
CA ASN A 132 -13.15 15.18 6.64
C ASN A 132 -11.62 15.11 6.75
N ARG A 133 -11.09 13.90 6.83
CA ARG A 133 -9.66 13.66 7.00
C ARG A 133 -9.04 13.09 5.74
N LYS A 134 -7.82 13.53 5.47
CA LYS A 134 -7.00 13.07 4.35
C LYS A 134 -5.66 12.59 4.87
N LEU A 135 -5.17 11.48 4.30
CA LEU A 135 -3.84 10.98 4.56
C LEU A 135 -2.78 11.85 3.87
N LEU A 136 -1.78 12.26 4.61
CA LEU A 136 -0.65 13.04 4.09
C LEU A 136 0.67 12.52 4.63
N LYS A 137 1.74 12.84 3.93
CA LYS A 137 3.12 12.67 4.39
C LYS A 137 3.45 13.76 5.39
N LYS A 138 4.16 13.40 6.46
CA LYS A 138 4.66 14.36 7.45
C LYS A 138 5.67 15.32 6.81
N ARG A 139 6.50 14.81 5.89
CA ARG A 139 7.43 15.58 5.06
C ARG A 139 7.29 15.11 3.61
N SER A 140 7.66 15.94 2.65
CA SER A 140 7.53 15.62 1.22
C SER A 140 8.30 14.37 0.80
N GLU A 141 9.46 14.13 1.40
CA GLU A 141 10.33 12.98 1.15
C GLU A 141 9.87 11.68 1.83
N ASP A 142 8.99 11.77 2.82
CA ASP A 142 8.51 10.61 3.58
C ASP A 142 7.71 9.64 2.69
N LYS A 143 7.77 8.37 3.02
CA LYS A 143 7.03 7.31 2.34
C LYS A 143 5.92 6.79 3.25
N ILE A 144 4.71 6.73 2.70
CA ILE A 144 3.49 6.27 3.37
C ILE A 144 2.69 5.29 2.50
N ASP A 145 3.32 4.79 1.44
CA ASP A 145 2.64 3.98 0.43
C ASP A 145 2.00 2.71 1.05
N ASN A 146 2.65 2.11 2.05
CA ASN A 146 2.11 0.98 2.82
C ASN A 146 0.81 1.33 3.56
N VAL A 147 0.73 2.53 4.15
CA VAL A 147 -0.47 3.00 4.85
C VAL A 147 -1.59 3.27 3.85
N ALA A 148 -1.27 3.90 2.72
CA ALA A 148 -2.23 4.13 1.63
C ALA A 148 -2.77 2.81 1.07
N SER A 149 -1.88 1.84 0.77
CA SER A 149 -2.30 0.52 0.28
C SER A 149 -3.17 -0.25 1.29
N THR A 150 -2.90 -0.11 2.59
CA THR A 150 -3.76 -0.70 3.63
C THR A 150 -5.14 -0.06 3.63
N MET A 151 -5.21 1.26 3.43
CA MET A 151 -6.49 1.97 3.31
C MET A 151 -7.25 1.52 2.05
N ASP A 152 -6.56 1.38 0.92
CA ASP A 152 -7.18 0.92 -0.32
C ASP A 152 -7.73 -0.51 -0.18
N ALA A 153 -6.97 -1.40 0.46
CA ALA A 153 -7.39 -2.76 0.77
C ALA A 153 -8.62 -2.78 1.71
N TRP A 154 -8.63 -1.91 2.72
CA TRP A 154 -9.78 -1.78 3.63
C TRP A 154 -11.05 -1.33 2.91
N VAL A 155 -10.94 -0.36 2.02
CA VAL A 155 -12.07 0.10 1.18
C VAL A 155 -12.59 -1.04 0.32
N ALA A 156 -11.70 -1.78 -0.34
CA ALA A 156 -12.07 -2.92 -1.17
C ALA A 156 -12.76 -4.03 -0.36
N TYR A 157 -12.24 -4.36 0.82
CA TYR A 157 -12.85 -5.31 1.74
C TYR A 157 -14.27 -4.88 2.12
N LYS A 158 -14.46 -3.63 2.53
CA LYS A 158 -15.77 -3.10 2.95
C LYS A 158 -16.83 -3.17 1.87
N LEU A 159 -16.43 -2.91 0.62
CA LEU A 159 -17.34 -2.94 -0.54
C LEU A 159 -17.64 -4.36 -1.06
N ASN A 160 -16.82 -5.33 -0.70
CA ASN A 160 -16.96 -6.72 -1.12
C ASN A 160 -17.09 -7.68 0.07
N ARG A 161 -17.59 -7.19 1.20
CA ARG A 161 -17.61 -7.94 2.46
C ARG A 161 -18.31 -9.29 2.36
N ASP A 162 -19.36 -9.38 1.57
CA ASP A 162 -20.11 -10.59 1.27
C ASP A 162 -19.30 -11.70 0.61
N GLN A 163 -18.14 -11.37 0.04
CA GLN A 163 -17.22 -12.33 -0.55
C GLN A 163 -16.28 -12.98 0.48
N PHE A 164 -16.23 -12.45 1.69
CA PHE A 164 -15.37 -12.91 2.79
C PHE A 164 -16.17 -13.69 3.88
N GLU A 165 -17.47 -13.67 3.81
CA GLU A 165 -18.41 -14.41 4.67
C GLU A 165 -18.90 -15.69 3.96
#